data_428729bb631ea96d3c2b2119958e25b5
#
_entry.id   428729bb631ea96d3c2b2119958e25b5
#
_cell.length_a   1.000
_cell.length_b   1.000
_cell.length_c   1.000
_cell.angle_alpha   90.00
_cell.angle_beta   90.00
_cell.angle_gamma   90.00
#
_symmetry.space_group_name_H-M   'P 1'
#
loop_
_entity.id
_entity.type
_entity.pdbx_description
1 polymer ?
#
loop_
_entity_poly.entity_id
_entity_poly.type
_entity_poly.pdbx_seq_one_letter_code
_entity_poly.pdbx_strand_id
1 'polypeptide(L)'
;MKTLPSILSAFALLLTFAQPASAAEVVVGLGTFDFDDDGAVVDLEYHTDPITSFRGADVSFAVVLSADTKSDIFIGAGVSAVRQIGDSPWFVEGSFAPGFFFEGSEETDLGQTLEFRTLIGVGRRFDNNYSLSLAASHLSNGGLSDFNPGVNAITLRLRRSF
;
A
#
# COMPACT_ATOMS: atom_id res chain seq x y z
N MET A 1 -7.32 -20.04 23.58
CA MET A 1 -6.62 -20.14 22.29
C MET A 1 -7.72 -20.11 21.21
N LYS A 2 -7.96 -18.95 20.61
CA LYS A 2 -8.87 -18.83 19.46
C LYS A 2 -8.03 -18.92 18.19
N THR A 3 -8.33 -19.87 17.36
CA THR A 3 -7.61 -20.28 16.15
C THR A 3 -7.69 -19.17 15.08
N LEU A 4 -6.55 -18.80 14.52
CA LEU A 4 -6.35 -17.92 13.36
C LEU A 4 -6.34 -18.73 12.03
N PRO A 5 -7.45 -19.25 11.51
CA PRO A 5 -7.42 -19.91 10.21
C PRO A 5 -8.06 -19.11 9.08
N SER A 6 -8.63 -17.91 9.34
CA SER A 6 -9.52 -17.28 8.37
C SER A 6 -8.84 -16.26 7.44
N ILE A 7 -7.71 -15.70 7.83
CA ILE A 7 -7.05 -14.62 7.05
C ILE A 7 -6.24 -15.19 5.87
N LEU A 8 -5.56 -16.33 6.06
CA LEU A 8 -4.80 -16.95 4.97
C LEU A 8 -5.68 -17.49 3.83
N SER A 9 -6.90 -17.95 4.15
CA SER A 9 -7.83 -18.50 3.14
C SER A 9 -8.49 -17.40 2.28
N ALA A 10 -8.70 -16.21 2.82
CA ALA A 10 -9.20 -15.05 2.07
C ALA A 10 -8.14 -14.52 1.07
N PHE A 11 -6.87 -14.67 1.42
CA PHE A 11 -5.74 -14.23 0.59
C PHE A 11 -5.58 -15.05 -0.70
N ALA A 12 -5.84 -16.36 -0.64
CA ALA A 12 -5.74 -17.23 -1.81
C ALA A 12 -6.86 -17.01 -2.83
N LEU A 13 -8.00 -16.48 -2.41
CA LEU A 13 -9.17 -16.29 -3.27
C LEU A 13 -9.08 -15.04 -4.15
N LEU A 14 -8.37 -14.00 -3.71
CA LEU A 14 -8.23 -12.73 -4.44
C LEU A 14 -7.32 -12.83 -5.68
N LEU A 15 -6.51 -13.88 -5.80
CA LEU A 15 -5.58 -14.05 -6.91
C LEU A 15 -6.18 -14.79 -8.14
N THR A 16 -7.45 -15.22 -8.07
CA THR A 16 -8.09 -16.03 -9.12
C THR A 16 -9.12 -15.29 -9.97
N PHE A 17 -9.35 -13.98 -9.79
CA PHE A 17 -10.33 -13.25 -10.58
C PHE A 17 -9.89 -13.02 -12.02
N ALA A 18 -10.88 -13.20 -12.90
CA ALA A 18 -10.82 -13.19 -14.34
C ALA A 18 -9.98 -12.06 -14.94
N GLN A 19 -9.21 -12.39 -15.96
CA GLN A 19 -8.33 -11.50 -16.69
C GLN A 19 -9.12 -10.46 -17.50
N PRO A 20 -9.14 -9.19 -17.15
CA PRO A 20 -9.30 -8.15 -18.15
C PRO A 20 -7.98 -8.05 -18.95
N ALA A 21 -8.06 -7.72 -20.22
CA ALA A 21 -6.90 -7.30 -21.03
C ALA A 21 -6.52 -5.87 -20.63
N SER A 22 -5.97 -5.70 -19.43
CA SER A 22 -5.74 -4.42 -18.78
C SER A 22 -4.41 -4.51 -18.04
N ALA A 23 -3.66 -3.44 -18.01
CA ALA A 23 -2.43 -3.32 -17.21
C ALA A 23 -2.73 -2.99 -15.73
N ALA A 24 -3.94 -3.28 -15.26
CA ALA A 24 -4.32 -3.12 -13.87
C ALA A 24 -3.48 -4.02 -12.95
N GLU A 25 -3.27 -3.60 -11.72
CA GLU A 25 -2.39 -4.28 -10.80
C GLU A 25 -3.05 -4.46 -9.44
N VAL A 26 -2.79 -5.61 -8.82
CA VAL A 26 -3.07 -5.85 -7.41
C VAL A 26 -1.75 -5.92 -6.66
N VAL A 27 -1.65 -5.21 -5.56
CA VAL A 27 -0.47 -5.18 -4.70
C VAL A 27 -0.84 -5.64 -3.30
N VAL A 28 -0.03 -6.52 -2.76
CA VAL A 28 -0.14 -6.98 -1.38
C VAL A 28 1.17 -6.65 -0.68
N GLY A 29 1.09 -5.89 0.41
CA GLY A 29 2.20 -5.52 1.27
C GLY A 29 2.11 -6.21 2.62
N LEU A 30 3.25 -6.62 3.15
CA LEU A 30 3.41 -7.14 4.50
C LEU A 30 4.62 -6.46 5.14
N GLY A 31 4.49 -5.99 6.37
CA GLY A 31 5.60 -5.30 7.00
C GLY A 31 5.39 -4.96 8.46
N THR A 32 6.20 -4.04 8.94
CA THR A 32 6.15 -3.50 10.30
C THR A 32 5.54 -2.11 10.30
N PHE A 33 4.79 -1.85 11.35
CA PHE A 33 4.14 -0.58 11.61
C PHE A 33 4.90 0.08 12.77
N ASP A 34 5.19 1.34 12.65
CA ASP A 34 5.99 2.17 13.55
C ASP A 34 7.27 1.49 14.05
N PHE A 35 8.43 1.88 13.57
CA PHE A 35 9.72 1.16 13.67
C PHE A 35 10.13 0.68 15.07
N ASP A 36 9.49 1.17 16.12
CA ASP A 36 9.80 0.87 17.52
C ASP A 36 8.80 -0.11 18.16
N ASP A 37 7.82 -0.61 17.43
CA ASP A 37 6.75 -1.43 17.97
C ASP A 37 6.64 -2.78 17.23
N ASP A 38 6.27 -3.84 17.93
CA ASP A 38 6.08 -5.20 17.39
C ASP A 38 4.83 -5.31 16.48
N GLY A 39 4.33 -4.18 15.97
CA GLY A 39 3.16 -4.12 15.12
C GLY A 39 3.43 -4.61 13.70
N ALA A 40 2.57 -5.48 13.17
CA ALA A 40 2.58 -5.88 11.77
C ALA A 40 1.47 -5.17 11.00
N VAL A 41 1.75 -4.80 9.73
CA VAL A 41 0.79 -4.19 8.81
C VAL A 41 0.61 -5.04 7.58
N VAL A 42 -0.62 -5.06 7.08
CA VAL A 42 -1.00 -5.65 5.79
C VAL A 42 -1.62 -4.56 4.93
N ASP A 43 -1.06 -4.38 3.73
CA ASP A 43 -1.62 -3.53 2.69
C ASP A 43 -2.27 -4.37 1.59
N LEU A 44 -3.43 -3.95 1.10
CA LEU A 44 -4.04 -4.41 -0.13
C LEU A 44 -4.31 -3.20 -1.01
N GLU A 45 -3.75 -3.18 -2.22
CA GLU A 45 -3.95 -2.08 -3.14
C GLU A 45 -4.41 -2.59 -4.51
N TYR A 46 -5.27 -1.82 -5.15
CA TYR A 46 -5.64 -1.97 -6.55
C TYR A 46 -5.22 -0.72 -7.32
N HIS A 47 -4.45 -0.91 -8.39
CA HIS A 47 -4.05 0.16 -9.30
C HIS A 47 -4.71 -0.05 -10.65
N THR A 48 -5.28 1.01 -11.21
CA THR A 48 -5.84 0.97 -12.57
C THR A 48 -4.75 0.88 -13.62
N ASP A 49 -5.14 0.70 -14.87
CA ASP A 49 -4.27 1.00 -15.99
C ASP A 49 -3.67 2.40 -15.87
N PRO A 50 -2.46 2.64 -16.37
CA PRO A 50 -1.89 3.96 -16.41
C PRO A 50 -2.83 4.95 -17.12
N ILE A 51 -3.19 6.03 -16.42
CA ILE A 51 -4.01 7.11 -16.96
C ILE A 51 -3.18 8.16 -17.68
N THR A 52 -1.90 8.23 -17.36
CA THR A 52 -0.93 9.14 -17.99
C THR A 52 0.50 8.68 -17.70
N SER A 53 1.47 9.30 -18.38
CA SER A 53 2.89 9.16 -18.08
C SER A 53 3.51 10.53 -17.85
N PHE A 54 4.26 10.68 -16.76
CA PHE A 54 4.94 11.91 -16.41
C PHE A 54 6.43 11.65 -16.16
N ARG A 55 7.31 12.26 -16.98
CA ARG A 55 8.77 12.08 -16.90
C ARG A 55 9.23 10.61 -16.92
N GLY A 56 8.53 9.77 -17.68
CA GLY A 56 8.81 8.34 -17.77
C GLY A 56 8.31 7.51 -16.58
N ALA A 57 7.48 8.07 -15.71
CA ALA A 57 6.73 7.34 -14.71
C ALA A 57 5.29 7.12 -15.22
N ASP A 58 4.83 5.89 -15.18
CA ASP A 58 3.43 5.55 -15.42
C ASP A 58 2.61 5.89 -14.18
N VAL A 59 1.55 6.68 -14.37
CA VAL A 59 0.68 7.16 -13.28
C VAL A 59 -0.68 6.51 -13.39
N SER A 60 -1.14 5.91 -12.31
CA SER A 60 -2.41 5.19 -12.20
C SER A 60 -3.24 5.73 -11.03
N PHE A 61 -4.56 5.55 -11.08
CA PHE A 61 -5.36 5.65 -9.86
C PHE A 61 -5.09 4.44 -8.96
N ALA A 62 -5.12 4.67 -7.65
CA ALA A 62 -4.92 3.63 -6.65
C ALA A 62 -5.99 3.69 -5.58
N VAL A 63 -6.46 2.53 -5.14
CA VAL A 63 -7.26 2.35 -3.92
C VAL A 63 -6.43 1.52 -2.95
N VAL A 64 -6.41 1.92 -1.69
CA VAL A 64 -5.58 1.34 -0.64
C VAL A 64 -6.47 0.93 0.52
N LEU A 65 -6.28 -0.28 1.00
CA LEU A 65 -6.74 -0.77 2.29
C LEU A 65 -5.51 -1.21 3.08
N SER A 66 -5.33 -0.65 4.26
CA SER A 66 -4.27 -1.03 5.19
C SER A 66 -4.89 -1.43 6.52
N ALA A 67 -4.38 -2.47 7.14
CA ALA A 67 -4.79 -2.91 8.47
C ALA A 67 -3.57 -3.42 9.25
N ASP A 68 -3.57 -3.23 10.56
CA ASP A 68 -2.47 -3.64 11.42
C ASP A 68 -2.90 -4.52 12.60
N THR A 69 -1.94 -4.93 13.39
CA THR A 69 -2.16 -5.78 14.57
C THR A 69 -2.81 -5.07 15.74
N LYS A 70 -2.86 -3.73 15.74
CA LYS A 70 -3.58 -2.91 16.72
C LYS A 70 -5.05 -2.74 16.37
N SER A 71 -5.48 -3.34 15.24
CA SER A 71 -6.83 -3.27 14.68
C SER A 71 -7.14 -1.90 14.05
N ASP A 72 -6.13 -1.12 13.72
CA ASP A 72 -6.29 0.11 12.96
C ASP A 72 -6.55 -0.22 11.49
N ILE A 73 -7.37 0.60 10.86
CA ILE A 73 -7.72 0.44 9.44
C ILE A 73 -7.59 1.80 8.75
N PHE A 74 -6.88 1.82 7.62
CA PHE A 74 -6.88 2.94 6.69
C PHE A 74 -7.50 2.53 5.37
N ILE A 75 -8.43 3.35 4.86
CA ILE A 75 -9.02 3.21 3.53
C ILE A 75 -8.81 4.51 2.78
N GLY A 76 -8.09 4.46 1.67
CA GLY A 76 -7.74 5.63 0.88
C GLY A 76 -7.85 5.40 -0.61
N ALA A 77 -7.92 6.51 -1.35
CA ALA A 77 -7.85 6.50 -2.82
C ALA A 77 -7.01 7.69 -3.29
N GLY A 78 -6.22 7.47 -4.34
CA GLY A 78 -5.32 8.50 -4.83
C GLY A 78 -4.60 8.09 -6.09
N VAL A 79 -3.31 8.38 -6.16
CA VAL A 79 -2.48 8.11 -7.33
C VAL A 79 -1.23 7.33 -6.95
N SER A 80 -0.83 6.44 -7.83
CA SER A 80 0.47 5.77 -7.80
C SER A 80 1.27 6.12 -9.04
N ALA A 81 2.59 6.14 -8.91
CA ALA A 81 3.51 6.38 -10.00
C ALA A 81 4.63 5.33 -9.94
N VAL A 82 4.90 4.68 -11.07
CA VAL A 82 5.96 3.68 -11.19
C VAL A 82 6.88 4.05 -12.34
N ARG A 83 8.19 4.14 -12.07
CA ARG A 83 9.20 4.47 -13.07
C ARG A 83 10.28 3.40 -13.14
N GLN A 84 10.49 2.85 -14.33
CA GLN A 84 11.60 1.94 -14.59
C GLN A 84 12.95 2.67 -14.54
N ILE A 85 13.98 2.00 -14.02
CA ILE A 85 15.34 2.52 -13.92
C ILE A 85 16.14 2.07 -15.15
N GLY A 86 16.26 2.95 -16.15
CA GLY A 86 16.91 2.63 -17.42
C GLY A 86 16.28 1.42 -18.10
N ASP A 87 17.10 0.58 -18.72
CA ASP A 87 16.68 -0.68 -19.37
C ASP A 87 16.73 -1.89 -18.41
N SER A 88 16.86 -1.65 -17.11
CA SER A 88 16.94 -2.69 -16.10
C SER A 88 15.56 -3.19 -15.65
N PRO A 89 15.45 -4.37 -15.02
CA PRO A 89 14.18 -4.82 -14.44
C PRO A 89 13.78 -4.05 -13.15
N TRP A 90 14.63 -3.14 -12.68
CA TRP A 90 14.39 -2.37 -11.47
C TRP A 90 13.49 -1.17 -11.72
N PHE A 91 12.69 -0.82 -10.73
CA PHE A 91 11.84 0.36 -10.76
C PHE A 91 11.82 1.06 -9.40
N VAL A 92 11.43 2.32 -9.42
CA VAL A 92 11.01 3.08 -8.24
C VAL A 92 9.51 3.29 -8.31
N GLU A 93 8.86 3.30 -7.14
CA GLU A 93 7.44 3.58 -7.02
C GLU A 93 7.20 4.67 -5.98
N GLY A 94 6.09 5.38 -6.13
CA GLY A 94 5.59 6.31 -5.16
C GLY A 94 4.08 6.40 -5.25
N SER A 95 3.42 6.72 -4.13
CA SER A 95 1.98 6.96 -4.11
C SER A 95 1.60 8.04 -3.12
N PHE A 96 0.44 8.64 -3.37
CA PHE A 96 -0.22 9.56 -2.47
C PHE A 96 -1.71 9.24 -2.45
N ALA A 97 -2.25 8.98 -1.27
CA ALA A 97 -3.65 8.61 -1.07
C ALA A 97 -4.22 9.31 0.16
N PRO A 98 -5.08 10.33 -0.01
CA PRO A 98 -5.97 10.76 1.05
C PRO A 98 -6.96 9.66 1.39
N GLY A 99 -7.38 9.57 2.66
CA GLY A 99 -8.27 8.50 3.11
C GLY A 99 -8.77 8.69 4.52
N PHE A 100 -9.46 7.69 5.00
CA PHE A 100 -10.03 7.66 6.34
C PHE A 100 -9.31 6.62 7.18
N PHE A 101 -8.87 7.06 8.35
CA PHE A 101 -8.25 6.24 9.37
C PHE A 101 -9.25 5.96 10.48
N PHE A 102 -9.33 4.70 10.88
CA PHE A 102 -10.18 4.21 11.96
C PHE A 102 -9.29 3.56 12.99
N GLU A 103 -9.19 4.19 14.14
CA GLU A 103 -8.45 3.66 15.29
C GLU A 103 -9.08 2.37 15.82
N GLY A 104 -8.25 1.38 16.08
CA GLY A 104 -8.62 0.15 16.77
C GLY A 104 -8.31 0.20 18.26
N SER A 105 -7.37 1.05 18.68
CA SER A 105 -6.99 1.26 20.07
C SER A 105 -6.66 2.73 20.33
N GLU A 106 -6.81 3.18 21.59
CA GLU A 106 -6.49 4.57 22.00
C GLU A 106 -4.99 4.92 21.86
N GLU A 107 -4.13 3.92 21.62
CA GLU A 107 -2.68 4.12 21.48
C GLU A 107 -2.27 4.66 20.10
N THR A 108 -3.15 4.61 19.12
CA THR A 108 -2.89 4.99 17.72
C THR A 108 -3.65 6.24 17.27
N ASP A 109 -4.01 7.13 18.19
CA ASP A 109 -4.64 8.41 17.86
C ASP A 109 -3.73 9.25 16.94
N LEU A 110 -4.17 9.50 15.69
CA LEU A 110 -3.47 10.34 14.71
C LEU A 110 -4.02 11.78 14.67
N GLY A 111 -4.94 12.12 15.59
CA GLY A 111 -5.49 13.46 15.74
C GLY A 111 -6.77 13.71 14.97
N GLN A 112 -7.05 12.96 13.90
CA GLN A 112 -8.32 13.01 13.18
C GLN A 112 -8.50 11.82 12.22
N THR A 113 -9.71 11.70 11.68
CA THR A 113 -10.07 10.60 10.78
C THR A 113 -9.53 10.78 9.35
N LEU A 114 -9.39 12.03 8.86
CA LEU A 114 -8.86 12.28 7.52
C LEU A 114 -7.33 12.28 7.56
N GLU A 115 -6.74 11.30 6.91
CA GLU A 115 -5.30 11.10 6.86
C GLU A 115 -4.79 11.02 5.42
N PHE A 116 -3.51 11.29 5.22
CA PHE A 116 -2.81 11.21 3.95
C PHE A 116 -1.70 10.17 4.03
N ARG A 117 -1.80 9.13 3.20
CA ARG A 117 -0.74 8.13 3.06
C ARG A 117 0.17 8.50 1.90
N THR A 118 1.44 8.64 2.18
CA THR A 118 2.52 8.74 1.18
C THR A 118 3.35 7.46 1.20
N LEU A 119 3.87 7.06 0.05
CA LEU A 119 4.73 5.89 -0.07
C LEU A 119 5.84 6.13 -1.08
N ILE A 120 7.02 5.60 -0.80
CA ILE A 120 8.12 5.49 -1.73
C ILE A 120 8.75 4.10 -1.63
N GLY A 121 9.10 3.51 -2.76
CA GLY A 121 9.69 2.16 -2.79
C GLY A 121 10.61 1.94 -3.97
N VAL A 122 11.34 0.84 -3.88
CA VAL A 122 12.17 0.30 -4.96
C VAL A 122 11.87 -1.17 -5.13
N GLY A 123 11.76 -1.62 -6.37
CA GLY A 123 11.39 -3.00 -6.67
C GLY A 123 12.01 -3.53 -7.94
N ARG A 124 11.75 -4.81 -8.18
CA ARG A 124 12.20 -5.54 -9.36
C ARG A 124 11.03 -6.28 -10.00
N ARG A 125 10.92 -6.18 -11.32
CA ARG A 125 9.99 -6.95 -12.15
C ARG A 125 10.58 -8.31 -12.50
N PHE A 126 9.71 -9.32 -12.60
CA PHE A 126 10.01 -10.68 -13.03
C PHE A 126 9.25 -11.00 -14.32
N ASP A 127 9.68 -12.04 -15.05
CA ASP A 127 9.15 -12.36 -16.39
C ASP A 127 7.71 -12.92 -16.41
N ASN A 128 7.06 -13.06 -15.26
CA ASN A 128 5.75 -13.71 -15.09
C ASN A 128 4.66 -12.76 -14.59
N ASN A 129 4.73 -11.47 -14.95
CA ASN A 129 3.80 -10.41 -14.51
C ASN A 129 3.81 -10.14 -12.98
N TYR A 130 4.82 -10.63 -12.27
CA TYR A 130 5.01 -10.32 -10.87
C TYR A 130 6.15 -9.34 -10.67
N SER A 131 6.06 -8.55 -9.64
CA SER A 131 7.17 -7.76 -9.12
C SER A 131 7.19 -7.77 -7.60
N LEU A 132 8.37 -7.57 -7.04
CA LEU A 132 8.60 -7.46 -5.61
C LEU A 132 9.25 -6.12 -5.34
N SER A 133 8.77 -5.40 -4.33
CA SER A 133 9.33 -4.12 -3.90
C SER A 133 9.44 -4.04 -2.38
N LEU A 134 10.38 -3.23 -1.92
CA LEU A 134 10.47 -2.76 -0.55
C LEU A 134 10.09 -1.29 -0.55
N ALA A 135 9.13 -0.92 0.30
CA ALA A 135 8.63 0.43 0.38
C ALA A 135 8.53 0.93 1.82
N ALA A 136 8.73 2.23 1.99
CA ALA A 136 8.41 2.97 3.21
C ALA A 136 7.16 3.81 2.96
N SER A 137 6.25 3.84 3.91
CA SER A 137 5.07 4.69 3.88
C SER A 137 4.97 5.52 5.15
N HIS A 138 4.31 6.66 5.01
CA HIS A 138 4.00 7.60 6.08
C HIS A 138 2.51 7.94 6.01
N LEU A 139 1.82 7.87 7.13
CA LEU A 139 0.42 8.25 7.31
C LEU A 139 0.35 9.39 8.31
N SER A 140 -0.28 10.50 7.94
CA SER A 140 -0.42 11.69 8.80
C SER A 140 -1.54 12.59 8.32
N ASN A 141 -2.09 13.43 9.19
CA ASN A 141 -3.15 14.37 8.83
C ASN A 141 -2.66 15.62 8.06
N GLY A 142 -1.35 15.70 7.76
CA GLY A 142 -0.79 16.83 7.01
C GLY A 142 -0.84 18.17 7.74
N GLY A 143 -1.02 18.17 9.06
CA GLY A 143 -1.14 19.40 9.87
C GLY A 143 -2.54 20.02 9.82
N LEU A 144 -3.56 19.27 9.47
CA LEU A 144 -4.96 19.70 9.55
C LEU A 144 -5.50 19.72 10.99
N SER A 145 -4.82 19.02 11.90
CA SER A 145 -5.04 19.06 13.35
C SER A 145 -3.78 19.56 14.06
N ASP A 146 -3.93 20.17 15.23
CA ASP A 146 -2.81 20.58 16.10
C ASP A 146 -2.02 19.36 16.62
N PHE A 147 -2.68 18.21 16.74
CA PHE A 147 -2.07 16.94 17.06
C PHE A 147 -1.89 16.10 15.78
N ASN A 148 -0.65 15.81 15.42
CA ASN A 148 -0.29 15.09 14.20
C ASN A 148 0.99 14.27 14.42
N PRO A 149 0.93 13.17 15.18
CA PRO A 149 2.11 12.34 15.46
C PRO A 149 2.58 11.63 14.18
N GLY A 150 1.65 11.20 13.33
CA GLY A 150 1.90 10.38 12.15
C GLY A 150 2.47 9.01 12.51
N VAL A 151 2.39 8.08 11.57
CA VAL A 151 2.98 6.74 11.70
C VAL A 151 3.71 6.34 10.42
N ASN A 152 4.70 5.47 10.57
CA ASN A 152 5.50 4.98 9.46
C ASN A 152 5.39 3.46 9.35
N ALA A 153 5.54 2.94 8.14
CA ALA A 153 5.65 1.50 7.93
C ALA A 153 6.72 1.18 6.89
N ILE A 154 7.33 -0.01 7.01
CA ILE A 154 8.13 -0.62 5.96
C ILE A 154 7.45 -1.91 5.54
N THR A 155 7.19 -2.06 4.25
CA THR A 155 6.48 -3.21 3.70
C THR A 155 7.26 -3.85 2.56
N LEU A 156 7.30 -5.18 2.56
CA LEU A 156 7.64 -5.98 1.40
C LEU A 156 6.35 -6.20 0.59
N ARG A 157 6.37 -5.82 -0.68
CA ARG A 157 5.17 -5.72 -1.52
C ARG A 157 5.28 -6.66 -2.71
N LEU A 158 4.33 -7.56 -2.84
CA LEU A 158 4.14 -8.39 -4.03
C LEU A 158 3.08 -7.75 -4.91
N ARG A 159 3.43 -7.48 -6.15
CA ARG A 159 2.57 -6.91 -7.18
C ARG A 159 2.32 -7.92 -8.28
N ARG A 160 1.08 -8.02 -8.75
CA ARG A 160 0.70 -8.78 -9.94
C ARG A 160 -0.01 -7.86 -10.93
N SER A 161 0.50 -7.81 -12.16
CA SER A 161 -0.13 -7.15 -13.32
C SER A 161 -0.98 -8.15 -14.10
N PHE A 162 -2.07 -7.68 -14.72
CA PHE A 162 -3.06 -8.49 -15.46
C PHE A 162 -3.03 -8.19 -16.94
#